data_518fcb1de2289870883330bc96a7b72e
#
_entry.id   518fcb1de2289870883330bc96a7b72e
#
_cell.length_a   1.000
_cell.length_b   1.000
_cell.length_c   1.000
_cell.angle_alpha   90.00
_cell.angle_beta   90.00
_cell.angle_gamma   90.00
#
_symmetry.space_group_name_H-M   'P 1'
#
loop_
_entity.id
_entity.type
_entity.pdbx_description
1 polymer ?
#
loop_
_entity_poly.entity_id
_entity_poly.type
_entity_poly.pdbx_seq_one_letter_code
_entity_poly.pdbx_strand_id
1 'polypeptide(L)'
;MKKRTLLTLVVGCIAILGVFALKGLDAPIKPQAQTSWLSEPFRGISAHSELIRAIDTHVVCLKNNQCLPLNDLRIPTVYVSLGGNSDAFHQGIKRFSDGRFIQVFAAEDLAKLDTLKTERIILSLHPVHPDSLTINAWIWDAMQRIPSARERIVLTFGKIPPQMTSLLSTFDGIIIAPENHTHMQDRTAQQLMGAIAMDGKLDRAIGAFKKGSGVKIAKNGRLNFCSPEALGMQSADFNRIDQLAKNGITSGAYPGCQIVVAVKGSIIYRKSFGNFTYESTSKNVENEDVYDIASITKIASSTLIAMKLHHEKKLDLNESLGAYIPEVTGETPYRSIIIREMMAHQAGLEPFIPFYKRTLTEEKPIAPWYSKTKDEEHGLEVANELFLKTAYKDSMYARILRNPLKEKKYVYSDLCYYFMQPIFEKITGQKQDQYVRNHIYSLMGLRYITYKPLSQYSKNQIVPTENDQYFRKQLLQGHVHDPGAAMLGGVGGHAGLFANATDLASIMQLFLNNGSYAGQQFFDKSTVTYFTKAQFTGNKRGIGFDRPSAAGGGTCDELASQQSFGHSGFTGTLAWADPKHEVVFVFLSNRVHPSQDNWKLRDMGVRTNIQHVVYEIVNARYGK
;
A
#
# COMPACT_ATOMS: atom_id res chain seq x y z
N MET A 1 6.15 -42.63 -52.21
CA MET A 1 5.36 -42.99 -51.04
C MET A 1 6.24 -43.25 -49.81
N LYS A 2 7.09 -42.32 -49.36
CA LYS A 2 7.91 -42.51 -48.12
C LYS A 2 8.19 -41.21 -47.35
N LYS A 3 7.36 -40.16 -47.52
CA LYS A 3 7.53 -38.87 -46.78
C LYS A 3 6.29 -38.41 -46.00
N ARG A 4 5.20 -39.18 -45.97
CA ARG A 4 3.97 -38.81 -45.25
C ARG A 4 3.78 -39.53 -43.90
N THR A 5 4.58 -40.54 -43.59
CA THR A 5 4.42 -41.37 -42.35
C THR A 5 5.27 -40.84 -41.17
N LEU A 6 6.25 -39.94 -41.42
CA LEU A 6 7.10 -39.42 -40.34
C LEU A 6 6.55 -38.16 -39.69
N LEU A 7 5.63 -37.44 -40.38
CA LEU A 7 5.05 -36.18 -39.85
C LEU A 7 3.88 -36.41 -38.86
N THR A 8 3.24 -37.59 -38.97
CA THR A 8 2.09 -37.93 -38.11
C THR A 8 2.53 -38.45 -36.75
N LEU A 9 3.74 -39.01 -36.61
CA LEU A 9 4.28 -39.48 -35.35
C LEU A 9 4.84 -38.36 -34.46
N VAL A 10 5.38 -37.27 -35.07
CA VAL A 10 5.93 -36.14 -34.32
C VAL A 10 4.80 -35.23 -33.76
N VAL A 11 3.69 -35.11 -34.50
CA VAL A 11 2.52 -34.34 -34.02
C VAL A 11 1.76 -35.08 -32.91
N GLY A 12 1.76 -36.43 -32.93
CA GLY A 12 1.16 -37.24 -31.89
C GLY A 12 1.90 -37.21 -30.54
N CYS A 13 3.23 -37.13 -30.56
CA CYS A 13 4.05 -37.03 -29.34
C CYS A 13 3.99 -35.66 -28.69
N ILE A 14 3.86 -34.56 -29.46
CA ILE A 14 3.73 -33.21 -28.92
C ILE A 14 2.32 -33.01 -28.31
N ALA A 15 1.29 -33.59 -28.89
CA ALA A 15 -0.07 -33.53 -28.33
C ALA A 15 -0.24 -34.31 -27.01
N ILE A 16 0.52 -35.43 -26.84
CA ILE A 16 0.47 -36.25 -25.61
C ILE A 16 1.27 -35.60 -24.48
N LEU A 17 2.36 -34.89 -24.76
CA LEU A 17 3.13 -34.13 -23.76
C LEU A 17 2.41 -32.85 -23.33
N GLY A 18 1.64 -32.21 -24.21
CA GLY A 18 0.85 -31.01 -23.90
C GLY A 18 -0.39 -31.32 -23.03
N VAL A 19 -0.98 -32.51 -23.15
CA VAL A 19 -2.16 -32.92 -22.36
C VAL A 19 -1.78 -33.38 -20.94
N PHE A 20 -0.55 -33.85 -20.72
CA PHE A 20 -0.08 -34.20 -19.37
C PHE A 20 0.40 -32.96 -18.57
N ALA A 21 0.80 -31.87 -19.22
CA ALA A 21 1.20 -30.63 -18.56
C ALA A 21 0.03 -29.75 -18.10
N LEU A 22 -1.17 -29.93 -18.64
CA LEU A 22 -2.37 -29.13 -18.31
C LEU A 22 -3.35 -29.81 -17.33
N LYS A 23 -3.12 -31.07 -16.96
CA LYS A 23 -3.96 -31.77 -15.96
C LYS A 23 -3.43 -31.74 -14.53
N GLY A 24 -2.30 -31.11 -14.27
CA GLY A 24 -1.65 -31.03 -12.96
C GLY A 24 -1.95 -29.76 -12.14
N LEU A 25 -2.71 -28.79 -12.67
CA LEU A 25 -2.87 -27.47 -12.03
C LEU A 25 -4.20 -27.19 -11.34
N ASP A 26 -5.18 -28.11 -11.41
CA ASP A 26 -6.52 -27.91 -10.82
C ASP A 26 -7.03 -29.06 -9.94
N ALA A 27 -6.15 -29.83 -9.32
CA ALA A 27 -6.59 -30.73 -8.25
C ALA A 27 -6.59 -29.95 -6.93
N PRO A 28 -7.72 -29.88 -6.20
CA PRO A 28 -7.73 -29.30 -4.87
C PRO A 28 -6.76 -30.15 -4.01
N ILE A 29 -5.76 -29.48 -3.44
CA ILE A 29 -4.80 -30.09 -2.51
C ILE A 29 -5.62 -30.69 -1.38
N LYS A 30 -5.71 -32.02 -1.33
CA LYS A 30 -6.37 -32.73 -0.23
C LYS A 30 -5.58 -32.43 1.06
N PRO A 31 -6.23 -31.97 2.14
CA PRO A 31 -5.54 -31.53 3.36
C PRO A 31 -4.78 -32.62 4.12
N GLN A 32 -4.86 -33.87 3.72
CA GLN A 32 -4.42 -35.04 4.52
C GLN A 32 -2.95 -35.46 4.39
N ALA A 33 -2.13 -34.84 3.50
CA ALA A 33 -0.76 -35.32 3.28
C ALA A 33 0.35 -34.45 3.94
N GLN A 34 0.03 -33.38 4.66
CA GLN A 34 1.03 -32.39 5.08
C GLN A 34 1.41 -32.37 6.57
N THR A 35 0.82 -33.19 7.42
CA THR A 35 1.08 -33.14 8.88
C THR A 35 2.15 -34.09 9.40
N SER A 36 2.64 -35.04 8.60
CA SER A 36 3.59 -36.05 9.08
C SER A 36 5.01 -35.55 9.36
N TRP A 37 5.36 -34.36 8.83
CA TRP A 37 6.68 -33.70 8.99
C TRP A 37 6.69 -32.55 10.02
N LEU A 38 5.54 -32.21 10.61
CA LEU A 38 5.46 -31.19 11.65
C LEU A 38 6.03 -31.71 12.97
N SER A 39 6.75 -30.84 13.70
CA SER A 39 7.22 -31.13 15.06
C SER A 39 6.06 -31.25 16.06
N GLU A 40 6.34 -31.80 17.25
CA GLU A 40 5.31 -32.06 18.28
C GLU A 40 4.31 -30.91 18.52
N PRO A 41 4.74 -29.61 18.61
CA PRO A 41 3.78 -28.51 18.83
C PRO A 41 2.76 -28.31 17.72
N PHE A 42 3.02 -28.82 16.51
CA PHE A 42 2.17 -28.64 15.34
C PHE A 42 1.52 -29.94 14.85
N ARG A 43 1.98 -31.07 15.38
CA ARG A 43 1.48 -32.39 15.00
C ARG A 43 0.02 -32.56 15.45
N GLY A 44 -0.83 -32.98 14.53
CA GLY A 44 -2.27 -33.18 14.81
C GLY A 44 -3.13 -31.94 14.61
N ILE A 45 -2.56 -30.77 14.31
CA ILE A 45 -3.34 -29.57 13.96
C ILE A 45 -3.88 -29.73 12.53
N SER A 46 -5.19 -29.94 12.42
CA SER A 46 -5.90 -30.09 11.14
C SER A 46 -6.45 -28.78 10.58
N ALA A 47 -6.80 -27.84 11.47
CA ALA A 47 -7.34 -26.54 11.08
C ALA A 47 -6.22 -25.54 10.75
N HIS A 48 -6.26 -24.94 9.56
CA HIS A 48 -5.27 -23.96 9.12
C HIS A 48 -5.14 -22.76 10.10
N SER A 49 -6.25 -22.28 10.66
CA SER A 49 -6.26 -21.19 11.65
C SER A 49 -5.52 -21.54 12.95
N GLU A 50 -5.59 -22.80 13.38
CA GLU A 50 -4.88 -23.27 14.58
C GLU A 50 -3.39 -23.39 14.30
N LEU A 51 -3.01 -23.91 13.13
CA LEU A 51 -1.61 -23.97 12.69
C LEU A 51 -0.96 -22.57 12.67
N ILE A 52 -1.64 -21.58 12.07
CA ILE A 52 -1.13 -20.20 12.03
C ILE A 52 -0.94 -19.63 13.44
N ARG A 53 -1.91 -19.83 14.35
CA ARG A 53 -1.78 -19.37 15.75
C ARG A 53 -0.64 -20.08 16.48
N ALA A 54 -0.51 -21.39 16.28
CA ALA A 54 0.59 -22.16 16.87
C ALA A 54 1.95 -21.64 16.39
N ILE A 55 2.11 -21.39 15.09
CA ILE A 55 3.32 -20.81 14.52
C ILE A 55 3.64 -19.47 15.21
N ASP A 56 2.67 -18.56 15.28
CA ASP A 56 2.86 -17.21 15.83
C ASP A 56 3.36 -17.23 17.29
N THR A 57 2.95 -18.26 18.07
CA THR A 57 3.32 -18.39 19.50
C THR A 57 4.62 -19.19 19.73
N HIS A 58 5.15 -19.87 18.73
CA HIS A 58 6.34 -20.72 18.89
C HIS A 58 7.63 -20.13 18.30
N VAL A 59 7.55 -19.02 17.57
CA VAL A 59 8.74 -18.28 17.15
C VAL A 59 9.28 -17.50 18.35
N VAL A 60 10.55 -17.70 18.66
CA VAL A 60 11.20 -17.17 19.87
C VAL A 60 12.25 -16.12 19.51
N CYS A 61 12.16 -14.92 20.07
CA CYS A 61 13.25 -13.96 20.08
C CYS A 61 14.12 -14.22 21.31
N LEU A 62 15.36 -14.66 21.14
CA LEU A 62 16.30 -14.93 22.25
C LEU A 62 17.10 -13.71 22.68
N LYS A 63 17.38 -12.81 21.75
CA LYS A 63 18.16 -11.59 21.99
C LYS A 63 17.59 -10.45 21.15
N ASN A 64 17.52 -9.27 21.73
CA ASN A 64 17.15 -8.04 21.04
C ASN A 64 17.89 -6.83 21.63
N ASN A 65 18.93 -6.39 20.97
CA ASN A 65 19.65 -5.15 21.29
C ASN A 65 18.97 -3.94 20.62
N GLN A 66 17.66 -3.80 20.81
CA GLN A 66 16.80 -2.75 20.25
C GLN A 66 16.72 -2.72 18.70
N CYS A 67 17.09 -3.81 18.03
CA CYS A 67 17.03 -3.94 16.57
C CYS A 67 15.74 -4.59 16.05
N LEU A 68 14.88 -5.11 16.94
CA LEU A 68 13.63 -5.78 16.60
C LEU A 68 12.42 -5.12 17.27
N PRO A 69 11.26 -5.08 16.58
CA PRO A 69 11.07 -5.41 15.17
C PRO A 69 11.71 -4.36 14.26
N LEU A 70 11.81 -4.66 12.95
CA LEU A 70 12.36 -3.71 11.97
C LEU A 70 11.41 -2.53 11.75
N ASN A 71 11.48 -1.52 12.60
CA ASN A 71 10.61 -0.34 12.51
C ASN A 71 11.04 0.56 11.35
N ASP A 72 12.31 0.92 11.25
CA ASP A 72 12.83 1.79 10.19
C ASP A 72 13.34 0.96 9.00
N LEU A 73 12.56 0.94 7.93
CA LEU A 73 12.91 0.26 6.68
C LEU A 73 13.75 1.13 5.72
N ARG A 74 14.08 2.37 6.09
CA ARG A 74 14.99 3.23 5.32
C ARG A 74 16.46 2.84 5.51
N ILE A 75 16.78 2.10 6.57
CA ILE A 75 18.13 1.59 6.82
C ILE A 75 18.50 0.59 5.72
N PRO A 76 19.57 0.83 4.94
CA PRO A 76 20.03 -0.07 3.91
C PRO A 76 20.23 -1.49 4.47
N THR A 77 19.45 -2.44 3.96
CA THR A 77 19.38 -3.81 4.50
C THR A 77 19.70 -4.84 3.42
N VAL A 78 20.54 -5.80 3.76
CA VAL A 78 20.76 -7.00 2.95
C VAL A 78 20.24 -8.22 3.69
N TYR A 79 19.44 -9.00 3.00
CA TYR A 79 18.88 -10.29 3.47
C TYR A 79 19.72 -11.42 2.87
N VAL A 80 20.41 -12.15 3.71
CA VAL A 80 21.27 -13.29 3.34
C VAL A 80 20.60 -14.56 3.82
N SER A 81 20.36 -15.51 2.92
CA SER A 81 19.82 -16.83 3.27
C SER A 81 20.85 -17.92 2.98
N LEU A 82 21.14 -18.77 3.96
CA LEU A 82 22.09 -19.88 3.88
C LEU A 82 21.37 -21.22 3.92
N GLY A 83 21.71 -22.11 3.00
CA GLY A 83 21.27 -23.50 3.00
C GLY A 83 20.08 -23.77 2.09
N GLY A 84 19.00 -24.33 2.63
CA GLY A 84 17.83 -24.79 1.89
C GLY A 84 16.92 -23.70 1.33
N ASN A 85 15.73 -24.10 0.89
CA ASN A 85 14.74 -23.19 0.32
C ASN A 85 14.30 -22.12 1.33
N SER A 86 14.38 -20.86 0.92
CA SER A 86 13.99 -19.66 1.67
C SER A 86 12.95 -18.80 0.93
N ASP A 87 12.30 -19.32 -0.12
CA ASP A 87 11.43 -18.55 -1.00
C ASP A 87 10.26 -17.91 -0.26
N ALA A 88 9.59 -18.63 0.64
CA ALA A 88 8.47 -18.10 1.40
C ALA A 88 8.90 -17.00 2.38
N PHE A 89 10.11 -17.11 2.96
CA PHE A 89 10.69 -16.05 3.79
C PHE A 89 10.96 -14.80 2.97
N HIS A 90 11.61 -14.95 1.82
CA HIS A 90 11.88 -13.82 0.93
C HIS A 90 10.59 -13.17 0.42
N GLN A 91 9.59 -13.96 0.00
CA GLN A 91 8.29 -13.41 -0.43
C GLN A 91 7.56 -12.70 0.72
N GLY A 92 7.66 -13.22 1.93
CA GLY A 92 7.16 -12.57 3.14
C GLY A 92 7.79 -11.19 3.36
N ILE A 93 9.13 -11.11 3.25
CA ILE A 93 9.88 -9.85 3.38
C ILE A 93 9.53 -8.87 2.26
N LYS A 94 9.46 -9.32 1.01
CA LYS A 94 9.18 -8.48 -0.18
C LYS A 94 7.84 -7.74 -0.11
N ARG A 95 6.90 -8.17 0.73
CA ARG A 95 5.67 -7.41 0.97
C ARG A 95 5.94 -6.08 1.69
N PHE A 96 7.07 -5.96 2.40
CA PHE A 96 7.42 -4.80 3.23
C PHE A 96 8.66 -4.04 2.77
N SER A 97 9.62 -4.72 2.13
CA SER A 97 10.95 -4.18 1.85
C SER A 97 11.47 -4.63 0.49
N ASP A 98 12.14 -3.71 -0.22
CA ASP A 98 12.87 -3.96 -1.47
C ASP A 98 14.38 -4.19 -1.22
N GLY A 99 14.76 -4.56 -0.01
CA GLY A 99 16.16 -4.84 0.33
C GLY A 99 16.79 -5.89 -0.59
N ARG A 100 18.12 -5.84 -0.72
CA ARG A 100 18.86 -6.79 -1.54
C ARG A 100 18.82 -8.19 -0.93
N PHE A 101 18.48 -9.20 -1.72
CA PHE A 101 18.45 -10.61 -1.32
C PHE A 101 19.64 -11.35 -1.90
N ILE A 102 20.33 -12.13 -1.06
CA ILE A 102 21.46 -13.00 -1.43
C ILE A 102 21.16 -14.40 -0.92
N GLN A 103 21.22 -15.37 -1.81
CA GLN A 103 21.08 -16.78 -1.48
C GLN A 103 22.43 -17.49 -1.65
N VAL A 104 22.80 -18.26 -0.64
CA VAL A 104 24.02 -19.06 -0.59
C VAL A 104 23.62 -20.51 -0.32
N PHE A 105 23.75 -21.37 -1.31
CA PHE A 105 23.36 -22.77 -1.24
C PHE A 105 24.51 -23.71 -0.91
N ALA A 106 25.73 -23.31 -1.26
CA ALA A 106 26.93 -24.12 -1.15
C ALA A 106 28.21 -23.26 -1.01
N ALA A 107 29.35 -23.90 -0.82
CA ALA A 107 30.62 -23.23 -0.64
C ALA A 107 31.03 -22.34 -1.82
N GLU A 108 30.64 -22.71 -3.03
CA GLU A 108 30.92 -21.97 -4.28
C GLU A 108 30.25 -20.59 -4.31
N ASP A 109 29.18 -20.42 -3.54
CA ASP A 109 28.44 -19.16 -3.45
C ASP A 109 29.06 -18.14 -2.47
N LEU A 110 30.03 -18.54 -1.64
CA LEU A 110 30.57 -17.71 -0.55
C LEU A 110 31.16 -16.38 -1.02
N ALA A 111 31.71 -16.33 -2.22
CA ALA A 111 32.22 -15.09 -2.81
C ALA A 111 31.17 -13.98 -2.92
N LYS A 112 29.87 -14.33 -2.95
CA LYS A 112 28.77 -13.34 -2.93
C LYS A 112 28.75 -12.50 -1.65
N LEU A 113 29.35 -12.98 -0.57
CA LEU A 113 29.41 -12.31 0.73
C LEU A 113 30.55 -11.31 0.85
N ASP A 114 31.64 -11.47 0.09
CA ASP A 114 32.87 -10.68 0.21
C ASP A 114 32.68 -9.20 -0.17
N THR A 115 31.60 -8.90 -0.94
CA THR A 115 31.27 -7.54 -1.40
C THR A 115 30.18 -6.86 -0.60
N LEU A 116 29.78 -7.44 0.55
CA LEU A 116 28.69 -6.89 1.36
C LEU A 116 29.11 -5.57 2.02
N LYS A 117 28.38 -4.51 1.68
CA LYS A 117 28.46 -3.21 2.36
C LYS A 117 27.03 -2.73 2.62
N THR A 118 26.65 -2.67 3.89
CA THR A 118 25.32 -2.26 4.31
C THR A 118 25.31 -1.91 5.79
N GLU A 119 24.29 -1.17 6.23
CA GLU A 119 24.10 -0.82 7.63
C GLU A 119 23.42 -1.94 8.42
N ARG A 120 22.54 -2.74 7.77
CA ARG A 120 21.83 -3.85 8.42
C ARG A 120 21.99 -5.14 7.62
N ILE A 121 22.31 -6.23 8.32
CA ILE A 121 22.34 -7.57 7.76
C ILE A 121 21.35 -8.46 8.49
N ILE A 122 20.47 -9.08 7.72
CA ILE A 122 19.54 -10.11 8.19
C ILE A 122 20.00 -11.45 7.63
N LEU A 123 20.51 -12.30 8.48
CA LEU A 123 20.98 -13.63 8.14
C LEU A 123 19.90 -14.66 8.49
N SER A 124 19.47 -15.48 7.55
CA SER A 124 18.54 -16.58 7.79
C SER A 124 19.18 -17.93 7.45
N LEU A 125 19.05 -18.89 8.35
CA LEU A 125 19.60 -20.24 8.20
C LEU A 125 18.44 -21.22 7.92
N HIS A 126 18.50 -21.88 6.77
CA HIS A 126 17.47 -22.80 6.29
C HIS A 126 18.07 -24.22 6.16
N PRO A 127 17.69 -25.21 7.00
CA PRO A 127 18.20 -26.55 6.87
C PRO A 127 17.71 -27.20 5.57
N VAL A 128 18.57 -28.00 4.94
CA VAL A 128 18.25 -28.77 3.73
C VAL A 128 17.32 -29.93 4.06
N HIS A 129 17.45 -30.52 5.25
CA HIS A 129 16.58 -31.59 5.75
C HIS A 129 15.97 -31.20 7.10
N PRO A 130 14.66 -31.41 7.31
CA PRO A 130 13.95 -30.98 8.52
C PRO A 130 14.57 -31.52 9.83
N ASP A 131 15.19 -32.69 9.82
CA ASP A 131 15.68 -33.37 11.00
C ASP A 131 17.19 -33.25 11.23
N SER A 132 17.95 -32.72 10.29
CA SER A 132 19.40 -32.58 10.44
C SER A 132 19.85 -31.15 10.24
N LEU A 133 20.25 -30.52 11.33
CA LEU A 133 21.19 -29.42 11.28
C LEU A 133 22.63 -30.00 11.24
N THR A 134 22.94 -30.72 10.21
CA THR A 134 24.36 -30.88 9.85
C THR A 134 24.79 -29.52 9.31
N ILE A 135 25.39 -28.69 10.18
CA ILE A 135 25.99 -27.44 9.73
C ILE A 135 27.24 -27.86 8.97
N ASN A 136 27.13 -27.85 7.66
CA ASN A 136 28.25 -28.02 6.79
C ASN A 136 29.32 -26.96 7.11
N ALA A 137 30.59 -27.32 6.98
CA ALA A 137 31.71 -26.42 7.25
C ALA A 137 31.58 -25.05 6.54
N TRP A 138 31.00 -25.03 5.34
CA TRP A 138 30.79 -23.80 4.58
C TRP A 138 29.77 -22.83 5.23
N ILE A 139 28.79 -23.32 6.01
CA ILE A 139 27.85 -22.46 6.74
C ILE A 139 28.62 -21.69 7.85
N TRP A 140 29.54 -22.37 8.53
CA TRP A 140 30.40 -21.73 9.50
C TRP A 140 31.30 -20.67 8.85
N ASP A 141 31.92 -20.98 7.71
CA ASP A 141 32.70 -20.05 6.93
C ASP A 141 31.83 -18.86 6.44
N ALA A 142 30.64 -19.12 5.92
CA ALA A 142 29.69 -18.08 5.55
C ALA A 142 29.38 -17.12 6.69
N MET A 143 29.08 -17.64 7.88
CA MET A 143 28.75 -16.82 9.05
C MET A 143 29.94 -15.98 9.54
N GLN A 144 31.18 -16.48 9.41
CA GLN A 144 32.38 -15.74 9.73
C GLN A 144 32.72 -14.65 8.70
N ARG A 145 32.34 -14.84 7.44
CA ARG A 145 32.47 -13.85 6.36
C ARG A 145 31.44 -12.71 6.42
N ILE A 146 30.36 -12.86 7.23
CA ILE A 146 29.40 -11.76 7.40
C ILE A 146 30.11 -10.55 8.00
N PRO A 147 30.21 -9.43 7.27
CA PRO A 147 30.94 -8.27 7.74
C PRO A 147 30.29 -7.63 8.97
N SER A 148 31.05 -6.78 9.66
CA SER A 148 30.49 -5.91 10.68
C SER A 148 29.49 -4.94 10.03
N ALA A 149 28.33 -4.77 10.64
CA ALA A 149 27.30 -3.81 10.26
C ALA A 149 26.76 -3.18 11.54
N ARG A 150 26.05 -2.06 11.42
CA ARG A 150 25.41 -1.39 12.56
C ARG A 150 24.44 -2.31 13.28
N GLU A 151 23.70 -3.12 12.52
CA GLU A 151 22.74 -4.08 13.05
C GLU A 151 22.91 -5.43 12.35
N ARG A 152 23.15 -6.46 13.12
CA ARG A 152 23.27 -7.85 12.64
C ARG A 152 22.23 -8.71 13.32
N ILE A 153 21.29 -9.26 12.55
CA ILE A 153 20.20 -10.09 13.05
C ILE A 153 20.30 -11.46 12.40
N VAL A 154 20.15 -12.50 13.20
CA VAL A 154 20.14 -13.89 12.71
C VAL A 154 18.81 -14.56 13.03
N LEU A 155 18.29 -15.26 12.03
CA LEU A 155 17.11 -16.13 12.14
C LEU A 155 17.53 -17.56 11.84
N THR A 156 17.01 -18.52 12.61
CA THR A 156 17.23 -19.94 12.33
C THR A 156 15.90 -20.63 12.18
N PHE A 157 15.78 -21.48 11.17
CA PHE A 157 14.62 -22.31 10.93
C PHE A 157 14.98 -23.77 11.27
N GLY A 158 14.24 -24.38 12.22
CA GLY A 158 14.51 -25.74 12.68
C GLY A 158 15.45 -25.85 13.89
N LYS A 159 15.99 -27.03 14.11
CA LYS A 159 16.86 -27.31 15.29
C LYS A 159 18.20 -26.61 15.17
N ILE A 160 18.70 -26.04 16.26
CA ILE A 160 20.02 -25.43 16.36
C ILE A 160 20.97 -26.36 17.09
N PRO A 161 22.14 -26.69 16.52
CA PRO A 161 23.18 -27.40 17.25
C PRO A 161 23.71 -26.54 18.40
N PRO A 162 23.92 -27.12 19.59
CA PRO A 162 24.44 -26.37 20.75
C PRO A 162 25.71 -25.59 20.47
N GLN A 163 26.58 -26.09 19.59
CA GLN A 163 27.84 -25.45 19.20
C GLN A 163 27.64 -24.09 18.49
N MET A 164 26.49 -23.87 17.81
CA MET A 164 26.20 -22.60 17.16
C MET A 164 25.90 -21.47 18.11
N THR A 165 25.49 -21.74 19.32
CA THR A 165 25.00 -20.69 20.23
C THR A 165 26.04 -19.63 20.56
N SER A 166 27.34 -20.01 20.60
CA SER A 166 28.43 -19.05 20.78
C SER A 166 28.56 -18.07 19.62
N LEU A 167 28.40 -18.55 18.37
CA LEU A 167 28.44 -17.71 17.19
C LEU A 167 27.17 -16.86 17.07
N LEU A 168 25.99 -17.44 17.32
CA LEU A 168 24.72 -16.69 17.34
C LEU A 168 24.76 -15.54 18.35
N SER A 169 25.42 -15.72 19.49
CA SER A 169 25.52 -14.69 20.54
C SER A 169 26.21 -13.40 20.09
N THR A 170 26.97 -13.43 19.00
CA THR A 170 27.65 -12.25 18.41
C THR A 170 26.69 -11.34 17.65
N PHE A 171 25.47 -11.77 17.34
CA PHE A 171 24.44 -10.97 16.65
C PHE A 171 23.66 -10.10 17.64
N ASP A 172 23.11 -8.98 17.14
CA ASP A 172 22.32 -8.04 17.95
C ASP A 172 20.89 -8.54 18.18
N GLY A 173 20.34 -9.24 17.19
CA GLY A 173 19.04 -9.91 17.24
C GLY A 173 19.16 -11.40 16.94
N ILE A 174 18.45 -12.24 17.72
CA ILE A 174 18.43 -13.70 17.51
C ILE A 174 16.98 -14.16 17.52
N ILE A 175 16.53 -14.74 16.41
CA ILE A 175 15.18 -15.30 16.27
C ILE A 175 15.29 -16.79 15.95
N ILE A 176 14.48 -17.61 16.62
CA ILE A 176 14.39 -19.04 16.39
C ILE A 176 12.99 -19.39 15.98
N ALA A 177 12.85 -19.92 14.77
CA ALA A 177 11.64 -20.56 14.27
C ALA A 177 11.84 -22.08 14.35
N PRO A 178 10.97 -22.84 15.02
CA PRO A 178 11.23 -24.26 15.32
C PRO A 178 11.26 -25.17 14.09
N GLU A 179 10.74 -24.73 12.95
CA GLU A 179 10.67 -25.53 11.72
C GLU A 179 11.00 -24.70 10.47
N ASN A 180 11.29 -25.40 9.35
CA ASN A 180 11.57 -24.79 8.05
C ASN A 180 10.52 -25.19 7.00
N HIS A 181 9.34 -24.61 7.06
CA HIS A 181 8.29 -24.80 6.05
C HIS A 181 7.65 -23.44 5.66
N THR A 182 6.94 -23.41 4.55
CA THR A 182 6.42 -22.19 3.93
C THR A 182 5.65 -21.27 4.90
N HIS A 183 4.74 -21.82 5.71
CA HIS A 183 3.97 -21.00 6.67
C HIS A 183 4.86 -20.45 7.78
N MET A 184 5.79 -21.24 8.30
CA MET A 184 6.74 -20.78 9.33
C MET A 184 7.62 -19.66 8.80
N GLN A 185 8.17 -19.81 7.60
CA GLN A 185 8.99 -18.80 6.93
C GLN A 185 8.21 -17.51 6.72
N ASP A 186 6.99 -17.58 6.18
CA ASP A 186 6.13 -16.42 5.93
C ASP A 186 5.77 -15.69 7.23
N ARG A 187 5.32 -16.42 8.26
CA ARG A 187 4.95 -15.81 9.55
C ARG A 187 6.15 -15.18 10.25
N THR A 188 7.31 -15.87 10.25
CA THR A 188 8.55 -15.33 10.85
C THR A 188 9.02 -14.06 10.12
N ALA A 189 8.89 -13.99 8.80
CA ALA A 189 9.15 -12.76 8.04
C ALA A 189 8.26 -11.61 8.51
N GLN A 190 6.97 -11.85 8.70
CA GLN A 190 6.02 -10.85 9.18
C GLN A 190 6.28 -10.42 10.64
N GLN A 191 6.73 -11.35 11.48
CA GLN A 191 7.17 -11.06 12.85
C GLN A 191 8.45 -10.20 12.88
N LEU A 192 9.42 -10.52 12.03
CA LEU A 192 10.62 -9.70 11.86
C LEU A 192 10.26 -8.25 11.50
N MET A 193 9.27 -8.07 10.62
CA MET A 193 8.76 -6.75 10.21
C MET A 193 7.85 -6.09 11.26
N GLY A 194 7.53 -6.77 12.35
CA GLY A 194 6.66 -6.26 13.42
C GLY A 194 5.16 -6.22 13.08
N ALA A 195 4.75 -6.83 11.97
CA ALA A 195 3.33 -6.96 11.64
C ALA A 195 2.60 -7.95 12.57
N ILE A 196 3.36 -8.89 13.15
CA ILE A 196 2.91 -9.88 14.14
C ILE A 196 3.82 -9.81 15.35
N ALA A 197 3.27 -10.00 16.55
CA ALA A 197 4.05 -10.08 17.78
C ALA A 197 4.90 -11.36 17.83
N MET A 198 6.01 -11.34 18.56
CA MET A 198 6.77 -12.52 18.97
C MET A 198 6.76 -12.60 20.50
N ASP A 199 6.17 -13.63 21.06
CA ASP A 199 6.13 -13.88 22.51
C ASP A 199 6.42 -15.34 22.89
N GLY A 200 6.91 -16.11 21.93
CA GLY A 200 7.36 -17.50 22.10
C GLY A 200 8.45 -17.63 23.18
N LYS A 201 8.49 -18.82 23.79
CA LYS A 201 9.46 -19.23 24.79
C LYS A 201 10.08 -20.56 24.43
N LEU A 202 11.37 -20.73 24.72
CA LEU A 202 12.04 -22.02 24.53
C LEU A 202 11.35 -23.12 25.35
N ASP A 203 10.99 -24.20 24.73
CA ASP A 203 10.48 -25.43 25.36
C ASP A 203 11.56 -26.26 26.06
N ARG A 204 12.84 -26.08 25.65
CA ARG A 204 14.05 -26.72 26.19
C ARG A 204 15.22 -25.75 26.17
N ALA A 205 16.29 -26.11 26.87
CA ALA A 205 17.53 -25.35 26.81
C ALA A 205 18.25 -25.55 25.46
N ILE A 206 18.90 -24.50 24.95
CA ILE A 206 19.73 -24.52 23.73
C ILE A 206 21.05 -23.79 24.05
N GLY A 207 22.14 -24.53 24.24
CA GLY A 207 23.42 -23.96 24.65
C GLY A 207 23.30 -23.14 25.94
N ALA A 208 23.66 -21.87 25.91
CA ALA A 208 23.56 -20.96 27.05
C ALA A 208 22.15 -20.46 27.37
N PHE A 209 21.19 -20.66 26.47
CA PHE A 209 19.81 -20.21 26.66
C PHE A 209 18.98 -21.26 27.39
N LYS A 210 18.43 -20.91 28.55
CA LYS A 210 17.65 -21.82 29.41
C LYS A 210 16.25 -22.07 28.83
N LYS A 211 15.61 -23.18 29.22
CA LYS A 211 14.17 -23.39 29.01
C LYS A 211 13.38 -22.18 29.55
N GLY A 212 12.38 -21.73 28.79
CA GLY A 212 11.56 -20.55 29.12
C GLY A 212 12.18 -19.23 28.69
N SER A 213 13.42 -19.20 28.15
CA SER A 213 14.02 -17.99 27.58
C SER A 213 13.20 -17.49 26.39
N GLY A 214 13.12 -16.16 26.26
CA GLY A 214 12.46 -15.46 25.14
C GLY A 214 12.14 -14.03 25.50
N VAL A 215 12.44 -13.11 24.61
CA VAL A 215 12.13 -11.67 24.70
C VAL A 215 10.81 -11.43 23.98
N LYS A 216 9.88 -10.76 24.64
CA LYS A 216 8.60 -10.39 24.00
C LYS A 216 8.81 -9.18 23.07
N ILE A 217 8.38 -9.32 21.82
CA ILE A 217 8.38 -8.26 20.82
C ILE A 217 6.92 -7.94 20.46
N ALA A 218 6.49 -6.73 20.75
CA ALA A 218 5.13 -6.28 20.40
C ALA A 218 5.01 -6.02 18.88
N LYS A 219 3.81 -6.19 18.34
CA LYS A 219 3.52 -5.71 16.98
C LYS A 219 3.63 -4.20 16.90
N ASN A 220 4.06 -3.68 15.76
CA ASN A 220 4.33 -2.26 15.55
C ASN A 220 3.21 -1.52 14.77
N GLY A 221 2.07 -2.16 14.58
CA GLY A 221 0.90 -1.58 13.91
C GLY A 221 0.87 -1.74 12.39
N ARG A 222 1.89 -2.35 11.76
CA ARG A 222 1.83 -2.72 10.33
C ARG A 222 0.74 -3.75 10.08
N LEU A 223 0.09 -3.64 8.92
CA LEU A 223 -0.81 -4.69 8.42
C LEU A 223 -0.04 -6.00 8.26
N ASN A 224 -0.59 -7.08 8.78
CA ASN A 224 -0.11 -8.43 8.47
C ASN A 224 -0.94 -9.05 7.35
N PHE A 225 -0.47 -10.19 6.83
CA PHE A 225 -1.13 -10.95 5.77
C PHE A 225 -1.49 -12.33 6.29
N CYS A 226 -2.73 -12.73 6.15
CA CYS A 226 -3.17 -14.08 6.47
C CYS A 226 -4.36 -14.48 5.59
N SER A 227 -4.69 -15.78 5.57
CA SER A 227 -5.93 -16.22 4.94
C SER A 227 -7.15 -15.85 5.80
N PRO A 228 -8.36 -15.75 5.22
CA PRO A 228 -9.60 -15.50 5.96
C PRO A 228 -9.83 -16.49 7.11
N GLU A 229 -9.41 -17.75 6.93
CA GLU A 229 -9.54 -18.83 7.93
C GLU A 229 -8.79 -18.51 9.23
N ALA A 230 -7.67 -17.79 9.16
CA ALA A 230 -6.93 -17.37 10.36
C ALA A 230 -7.78 -16.46 11.28
N LEU A 231 -8.76 -15.76 10.72
CA LEU A 231 -9.74 -14.95 11.44
C LEU A 231 -11.11 -15.65 11.61
N GLY A 232 -11.21 -16.93 11.21
CA GLY A 232 -12.43 -17.74 11.32
C GLY A 232 -13.51 -17.40 10.29
N MET A 233 -13.11 -16.85 9.15
CA MET A 233 -13.94 -16.66 7.95
C MET A 233 -13.58 -17.72 6.91
N GLN A 234 -14.34 -17.86 5.83
CA GLN A 234 -14.07 -18.83 4.76
C GLN A 234 -13.57 -18.11 3.51
N SER A 235 -12.46 -18.56 2.93
CA SER A 235 -11.95 -18.02 1.65
C SER A 235 -12.99 -18.13 0.52
N ALA A 236 -13.83 -19.17 0.55
CA ALA A 236 -14.87 -19.40 -0.44
C ALA A 236 -15.92 -18.26 -0.48
N ASP A 237 -16.22 -17.60 0.66
CA ASP A 237 -17.18 -16.52 0.73
C ASP A 237 -16.70 -15.30 -0.07
N PHE A 238 -15.40 -15.10 -0.15
CA PHE A 238 -14.76 -14.00 -0.90
C PHE A 238 -14.77 -14.22 -2.42
N ASN A 239 -15.11 -15.42 -2.92
CA ASN A 239 -15.24 -15.65 -4.37
C ASN A 239 -16.34 -14.78 -5.01
N ARG A 240 -17.30 -14.31 -4.23
CA ARG A 240 -18.33 -13.35 -4.68
C ARG A 240 -17.69 -12.01 -5.09
N ILE A 241 -16.62 -11.59 -4.42
CA ILE A 241 -15.82 -10.40 -4.78
C ILE A 241 -15.16 -10.61 -6.14
N ASP A 242 -14.57 -11.79 -6.37
CA ASP A 242 -13.95 -12.14 -7.66
C ASP A 242 -14.95 -12.02 -8.81
N GLN A 243 -16.19 -12.52 -8.61
CA GLN A 243 -17.26 -12.45 -9.61
C GLN A 243 -17.68 -11.01 -9.91
N LEU A 244 -17.89 -10.19 -8.86
CA LEU A 244 -18.24 -8.77 -9.01
C LEU A 244 -17.17 -7.97 -9.74
N ALA A 245 -15.89 -8.21 -9.40
CA ALA A 245 -14.76 -7.57 -10.07
C ALA A 245 -14.68 -7.95 -11.55
N LYS A 246 -14.79 -9.24 -11.88
CA LYS A 246 -14.80 -9.74 -13.27
C LYS A 246 -16.01 -9.22 -14.05
N ASN A 247 -17.19 -9.18 -13.45
CA ASN A 247 -18.39 -8.61 -14.07
C ASN A 247 -18.23 -7.13 -14.41
N GLY A 248 -17.55 -6.35 -13.54
CA GLY A 248 -17.22 -4.96 -13.83
C GLY A 248 -16.34 -4.82 -15.09
N ILE A 249 -15.34 -5.69 -15.24
CA ILE A 249 -14.45 -5.72 -16.42
C ILE A 249 -15.23 -6.10 -17.67
N THR A 250 -15.97 -7.21 -17.64
CA THR A 250 -16.72 -7.71 -18.82
C THR A 250 -17.82 -6.78 -19.26
N SER A 251 -18.40 -6.00 -18.34
CA SER A 251 -19.38 -4.95 -18.64
C SER A 251 -18.73 -3.66 -19.15
N GLY A 252 -17.39 -3.58 -19.20
CA GLY A 252 -16.65 -2.40 -19.63
C GLY A 252 -16.75 -1.23 -18.63
N ALA A 253 -16.90 -1.52 -17.34
CA ALA A 253 -16.89 -0.48 -16.30
C ALA A 253 -15.46 0.02 -16.01
N TYR A 254 -14.47 -0.83 -16.19
CA TYR A 254 -13.03 -0.56 -16.10
C TYR A 254 -12.25 -1.72 -16.74
N PRO A 255 -11.04 -1.49 -17.27
CA PRO A 255 -10.23 -2.58 -17.85
C PRO A 255 -9.56 -3.46 -16.79
N GLY A 256 -9.22 -2.90 -15.65
CA GLY A 256 -8.60 -3.63 -14.54
C GLY A 256 -8.76 -2.95 -13.19
N CYS A 257 -8.54 -3.70 -12.12
CA CYS A 257 -8.65 -3.19 -10.75
C CYS A 257 -7.75 -3.93 -9.75
N GLN A 258 -7.50 -3.27 -8.61
CA GLN A 258 -6.93 -3.87 -7.41
C GLN A 258 -7.92 -3.77 -6.26
N ILE A 259 -8.01 -4.82 -5.44
CA ILE A 259 -8.89 -4.87 -4.27
C ILE A 259 -8.10 -5.36 -3.07
N VAL A 260 -8.16 -4.60 -1.97
CA VAL A 260 -7.61 -5.00 -0.68
C VAL A 260 -8.70 -4.89 0.39
N VAL A 261 -8.82 -5.96 1.18
CA VAL A 261 -9.63 -6.00 2.40
C VAL A 261 -8.75 -6.36 3.57
N ALA A 262 -8.71 -5.50 4.59
CA ALA A 262 -8.10 -5.85 5.85
C ALA A 262 -9.15 -5.83 6.98
N VAL A 263 -9.06 -6.81 7.88
CA VAL A 263 -9.92 -6.95 9.05
C VAL A 263 -9.04 -7.14 10.28
N LYS A 264 -9.28 -6.34 11.32
CA LYS A 264 -8.51 -6.40 12.58
C LYS A 264 -6.99 -6.31 12.38
N GLY A 265 -6.56 -5.46 11.44
CA GLY A 265 -5.16 -5.25 11.12
C GLY A 265 -4.51 -6.34 10.27
N SER A 266 -5.29 -7.23 9.67
CA SER A 266 -4.83 -8.33 8.82
C SER A 266 -5.41 -8.21 7.41
N ILE A 267 -4.56 -8.13 6.39
CA ILE A 267 -4.98 -8.23 4.99
C ILE A 267 -5.37 -9.69 4.74
N ILE A 268 -6.67 -9.92 4.51
CA ILE A 268 -7.27 -11.23 4.27
C ILE A 268 -7.67 -11.44 2.81
N TYR A 269 -7.72 -10.35 2.03
CA TYR A 269 -8.00 -10.40 0.61
C TYR A 269 -7.15 -9.33 -0.09
N ARG A 270 -6.36 -9.75 -1.08
CA ARG A 270 -5.50 -8.89 -1.90
C ARG A 270 -5.39 -9.49 -3.28
N LYS A 271 -6.16 -8.95 -4.22
CA LYS A 271 -6.18 -9.45 -5.60
C LYS A 271 -6.23 -8.32 -6.61
N SER A 272 -5.66 -8.61 -7.78
CA SER A 272 -5.72 -7.78 -8.99
C SER A 272 -6.48 -8.53 -10.07
N PHE A 273 -7.20 -7.79 -10.91
CA PHE A 273 -8.03 -8.34 -11.99
C PHE A 273 -7.89 -7.51 -13.25
N GLY A 274 -8.00 -8.19 -14.40
CA GLY A 274 -8.01 -7.56 -15.71
C GLY A 274 -6.67 -6.98 -16.12
N ASN A 275 -6.69 -6.03 -17.02
CA ASN A 275 -5.54 -5.52 -17.74
C ASN A 275 -5.43 -4.00 -17.59
N PHE A 276 -4.32 -3.41 -18.05
CA PHE A 276 -4.10 -1.96 -18.06
C PHE A 276 -5.10 -1.24 -18.97
N THR A 277 -5.44 -1.84 -20.10
CA THR A 277 -6.40 -1.34 -21.10
C THR A 277 -7.32 -2.46 -21.57
N TYR A 278 -8.29 -2.16 -22.42
CA TYR A 278 -9.18 -3.17 -23.02
C TYR A 278 -8.54 -3.94 -24.19
N GLU A 279 -7.32 -3.62 -24.59
CA GLU A 279 -6.63 -4.31 -25.66
C GLU A 279 -6.17 -5.71 -25.23
N SER A 280 -6.29 -6.69 -26.11
CA SER A 280 -5.96 -8.10 -25.83
C SER A 280 -4.48 -8.34 -25.48
N THR A 281 -3.58 -7.47 -25.96
CA THR A 281 -2.13 -7.51 -25.71
C THR A 281 -1.71 -6.68 -24.49
N SER A 282 -2.66 -6.05 -23.80
CA SER A 282 -2.39 -5.20 -22.66
C SER A 282 -1.87 -6.01 -21.48
N LYS A 283 -0.94 -5.42 -20.72
CA LYS A 283 -0.38 -6.02 -19.48
C LYS A 283 -1.49 -6.33 -18.47
N ASN A 284 -1.42 -7.48 -17.83
CA ASN A 284 -2.26 -7.79 -16.67
C ASN A 284 -1.94 -6.86 -15.50
N VAL A 285 -2.94 -6.50 -14.72
CA VAL A 285 -2.76 -5.73 -13.49
C VAL A 285 -2.14 -6.61 -12.41
N GLU A 286 -1.08 -6.10 -11.79
CA GLU A 286 -0.40 -6.72 -10.65
C GLU A 286 -0.60 -5.89 -9.38
N ASN A 287 -0.38 -6.50 -8.20
CA ASN A 287 -0.60 -5.82 -6.92
C ASN A 287 0.38 -4.66 -6.64
N GLU A 288 1.49 -4.62 -7.34
CA GLU A 288 2.55 -3.61 -7.24
C GLU A 288 2.37 -2.45 -8.24
N ASP A 289 1.41 -2.56 -9.16
CA ASP A 289 1.11 -1.48 -10.11
C ASP A 289 0.42 -0.31 -9.41
N VAL A 290 0.71 0.91 -9.87
CA VAL A 290 0.18 2.13 -9.28
C VAL A 290 -0.88 2.78 -10.16
N TYR A 291 -1.97 3.23 -9.52
CA TYR A 291 -3.08 3.94 -10.13
C TYR A 291 -3.07 5.41 -9.74
N ASP A 292 -3.53 6.30 -10.63
CA ASP A 292 -3.93 7.65 -10.25
C ASP A 292 -5.15 7.56 -9.31
N ILE A 293 -4.98 7.96 -8.05
CA ILE A 293 -6.02 7.85 -7.03
C ILE A 293 -6.90 9.09 -6.92
N ALA A 294 -6.71 10.07 -7.80
CA ALA A 294 -7.51 11.29 -7.89
C ALA A 294 -7.75 11.93 -6.51
N SER A 295 -8.99 12.22 -6.15
CA SER A 295 -9.35 12.90 -4.89
C SER A 295 -9.02 12.15 -3.60
N ILE A 296 -8.63 10.87 -3.66
CA ILE A 296 -8.08 10.20 -2.47
C ILE A 296 -6.78 10.88 -2.02
N THR A 297 -6.10 11.62 -2.92
CA THR A 297 -5.00 12.53 -2.57
C THR A 297 -5.33 13.44 -1.40
N LYS A 298 -6.59 13.91 -1.29
CA LYS A 298 -7.03 14.79 -0.19
C LYS A 298 -6.81 14.15 1.17
N ILE A 299 -7.13 12.85 1.33
CA ILE A 299 -6.96 12.16 2.61
C ILE A 299 -5.59 11.50 2.76
N ALA A 300 -5.01 11.02 1.67
CA ALA A 300 -3.73 10.33 1.70
C ALA A 300 -2.52 11.28 1.74
N SER A 301 -2.69 12.56 1.38
CA SER A 301 -1.64 13.58 1.45
C SER A 301 -2.08 14.79 2.28
N SER A 302 -2.97 15.64 1.76
CA SER A 302 -3.27 16.93 2.38
C SER A 302 -3.82 16.82 3.80
N THR A 303 -4.83 15.98 4.03
CA THR A 303 -5.40 15.77 5.37
C THR A 303 -4.38 15.11 6.29
N LEU A 304 -3.61 14.16 5.77
CA LEU A 304 -2.57 13.47 6.53
C LEU A 304 -1.49 14.45 7.02
N ILE A 305 -1.04 15.38 6.17
CA ILE A 305 -0.13 16.47 6.56
C ILE A 305 -0.80 17.39 7.58
N ALA A 306 -2.06 17.81 7.33
CA ALA A 306 -2.80 18.66 8.25
C ALA A 306 -2.96 18.05 9.63
N MET A 307 -3.26 16.75 9.73
CA MET A 307 -3.35 16.02 11.00
C MET A 307 -2.02 16.05 11.75
N LYS A 308 -0.90 15.82 11.06
CA LYS A 308 0.43 15.84 11.66
C LYS A 308 0.78 17.27 12.16
N LEU A 309 0.59 18.29 11.33
CA LEU A 309 0.88 19.67 11.71
C LEU A 309 -0.06 20.18 12.81
N HIS A 310 -1.32 19.75 12.83
CA HIS A 310 -2.27 20.07 13.90
C HIS A 310 -1.85 19.42 15.22
N HIS A 311 -1.46 18.15 15.21
CA HIS A 311 -0.93 17.44 16.37
C HIS A 311 0.34 18.13 16.91
N GLU A 312 1.22 18.60 16.04
CA GLU A 312 2.42 19.36 16.37
C GLU A 312 2.15 20.83 16.77
N LYS A 313 0.87 21.26 16.81
CA LYS A 313 0.43 22.64 17.11
C LYS A 313 0.99 23.69 16.14
N LYS A 314 1.35 23.28 14.92
CA LYS A 314 1.83 24.14 13.84
C LYS A 314 0.70 24.62 12.91
N LEU A 315 -0.44 23.93 12.90
CA LEU A 315 -1.64 24.28 12.14
C LEU A 315 -2.84 24.36 13.08
N ASP A 316 -3.39 25.53 13.27
CA ASP A 316 -4.70 25.70 13.92
C ASP A 316 -5.79 25.72 12.84
N LEU A 317 -6.71 24.78 12.94
CA LEU A 317 -7.81 24.63 11.99
C LEU A 317 -8.90 25.69 12.15
N ASN A 318 -8.91 26.43 13.25
CA ASN A 318 -9.86 27.52 13.51
C ASN A 318 -9.30 28.88 13.05
N GLU A 319 -8.05 28.92 12.65
CA GLU A 319 -7.46 30.12 12.06
C GLU A 319 -7.91 30.33 10.62
N SER A 320 -7.78 31.56 10.15
CA SER A 320 -8.16 31.98 8.82
C SER A 320 -7.08 31.69 7.78
N LEU A 321 -7.50 31.59 6.52
CA LEU A 321 -6.61 31.39 5.38
C LEU A 321 -5.57 32.55 5.30
N GLY A 322 -5.99 33.79 5.58
CA GLY A 322 -5.11 34.95 5.58
C GLY A 322 -4.08 34.96 6.71
N ALA A 323 -4.27 34.23 7.80
CA ALA A 323 -3.26 34.10 8.84
C ALA A 323 -2.04 33.29 8.35
N TYR A 324 -2.27 32.32 7.46
CA TYR A 324 -1.21 31.46 6.93
C TYR A 324 -0.59 31.98 5.63
N ILE A 325 -1.40 32.43 4.69
CA ILE A 325 -0.94 32.81 3.33
C ILE A 325 -1.51 34.18 2.90
N PRO A 326 -1.24 35.26 3.66
CA PRO A 326 -1.72 36.61 3.32
C PRO A 326 -1.23 37.10 1.95
N GLU A 327 -0.03 36.68 1.53
CA GLU A 327 0.54 36.95 0.23
C GLU A 327 -0.23 36.34 -0.94
N VAL A 328 -0.95 35.23 -0.72
CA VAL A 328 -1.81 34.60 -1.72
C VAL A 328 -3.22 35.20 -1.69
N THR A 329 -3.78 35.42 -0.50
CA THR A 329 -5.18 35.87 -0.35
C THR A 329 -5.34 37.36 -0.61
N GLY A 330 -4.31 38.16 -0.37
CA GLY A 330 -4.41 39.63 -0.40
C GLY A 330 -5.53 40.14 0.50
N GLU A 331 -6.18 41.23 0.10
CA GLU A 331 -7.33 41.82 0.79
C GLU A 331 -8.69 41.31 0.26
N THR A 332 -8.71 40.11 -0.29
CA THR A 332 -9.97 39.49 -0.78
C THR A 332 -10.78 38.87 0.35
N PRO A 333 -12.09 38.62 0.16
CA PRO A 333 -12.92 37.90 1.14
C PRO A 333 -12.40 36.49 1.52
N TYR A 334 -11.56 35.90 0.69
CA TYR A 334 -10.94 34.61 0.95
C TYR A 334 -10.04 34.61 2.19
N ARG A 335 -9.48 35.80 2.53
CA ARG A 335 -8.64 36.01 3.73
C ARG A 335 -9.31 35.51 5.02
N SER A 336 -10.64 35.66 5.14
CA SER A 336 -11.42 35.32 6.32
C SER A 336 -11.92 33.86 6.36
N ILE A 337 -11.63 33.06 5.34
CA ILE A 337 -12.05 31.63 5.29
C ILE A 337 -11.32 30.86 6.39
N ILE A 338 -12.07 30.16 7.22
CA ILE A 338 -11.54 29.30 8.28
C ILE A 338 -11.08 27.96 7.67
N ILE A 339 -9.88 27.52 8.04
CA ILE A 339 -9.25 26.29 7.49
C ILE A 339 -10.16 25.06 7.67
N ARG A 340 -10.77 24.89 8.84
CA ARG A 340 -11.69 23.80 9.13
C ARG A 340 -12.94 23.80 8.23
N GLU A 341 -13.52 24.98 8.00
CA GLU A 341 -14.67 25.13 7.09
C GLU A 341 -14.26 24.75 5.65
N MET A 342 -13.09 25.22 5.22
CA MET A 342 -12.56 24.93 3.90
C MET A 342 -12.32 23.44 3.69
N MET A 343 -11.62 22.77 4.60
CA MET A 343 -11.32 21.33 4.50
C MET A 343 -12.56 20.43 4.65
N ALA A 344 -13.65 20.93 5.25
CA ALA A 344 -14.93 20.25 5.32
C ALA A 344 -15.89 20.62 4.17
N HIS A 345 -15.41 21.34 3.15
CA HIS A 345 -16.21 21.82 2.01
C HIS A 345 -17.42 22.70 2.41
N GLN A 346 -17.26 23.52 3.46
CA GLN A 346 -18.30 24.35 4.05
C GLN A 346 -18.07 25.86 3.81
N ALA A 347 -17.06 26.24 3.02
CA ALA A 347 -16.58 27.62 2.93
C ALA A 347 -17.17 28.44 1.75
N GLY A 348 -18.14 27.92 1.04
CA GLY A 348 -18.81 28.64 -0.06
C GLY A 348 -17.98 28.79 -1.33
N LEU A 349 -16.96 27.95 -1.56
CA LEU A 349 -16.16 27.96 -2.77
C LEU A 349 -16.88 27.24 -3.93
N GLU A 350 -16.59 27.68 -5.17
CA GLU A 350 -17.01 26.98 -6.38
C GLU A 350 -16.47 25.54 -6.38
N PRO A 351 -17.21 24.57 -6.92
CA PRO A 351 -16.77 23.18 -7.01
C PRO A 351 -15.47 23.00 -7.79
N PHE A 352 -15.37 23.65 -8.96
CA PHE A 352 -14.30 23.44 -9.93
C PHE A 352 -14.16 24.65 -10.87
N ILE A 353 -12.93 24.96 -11.29
CA ILE A 353 -12.63 25.94 -12.33
C ILE A 353 -11.79 25.26 -13.42
N PRO A 354 -12.26 25.21 -14.68
CA PRO A 354 -11.51 24.62 -15.79
C PRO A 354 -10.43 25.60 -16.29
N PHE A 355 -9.33 25.69 -15.55
CA PHE A 355 -8.22 26.62 -15.84
C PHE A 355 -7.64 26.43 -17.23
N TYR A 356 -7.51 25.17 -17.67
CA TYR A 356 -6.94 24.78 -18.95
C TYR A 356 -7.66 25.40 -20.16
N LYS A 357 -8.98 25.63 -20.09
CA LYS A 357 -9.75 26.17 -21.24
C LYS A 357 -9.22 27.51 -21.75
N ARG A 358 -8.60 28.32 -20.88
CA ARG A 358 -8.02 29.61 -21.28
C ARG A 358 -6.62 29.51 -21.91
N THR A 359 -6.05 28.34 -21.91
CA THR A 359 -4.73 28.05 -22.48
C THR A 359 -4.84 27.23 -23.77
N LEU A 360 -6.06 27.10 -24.30
CA LEU A 360 -6.34 26.37 -25.52
C LEU A 360 -6.91 27.29 -26.60
N THR A 361 -6.61 26.98 -27.87
CA THR A 361 -7.32 27.45 -29.04
C THR A 361 -7.71 26.22 -29.85
N GLU A 362 -8.98 26.13 -30.30
CA GLU A 362 -9.52 24.95 -30.98
C GLU A 362 -9.19 23.64 -30.22
N GLU A 363 -9.35 23.69 -28.90
CA GLU A 363 -9.06 22.58 -27.98
C GLU A 363 -7.60 22.07 -28.03
N LYS A 364 -6.66 22.88 -28.49
CA LYS A 364 -5.23 22.55 -28.51
C LYS A 364 -4.43 23.50 -27.62
N PRO A 365 -3.45 22.98 -26.85
CA PRO A 365 -2.49 23.81 -26.12
C PRO A 365 -1.75 24.77 -27.04
N ILE A 366 -1.63 26.03 -26.64
CA ILE A 366 -1.04 27.09 -27.47
C ILE A 366 0.16 27.76 -26.82
N ALA A 367 1.10 28.20 -27.67
CA ALA A 367 2.07 29.20 -27.26
C ALA A 367 1.35 30.54 -26.94
N PRO A 368 1.81 31.37 -25.98
CA PRO A 368 3.04 31.22 -25.21
C PRO A 368 2.89 30.39 -23.93
N TRP A 369 1.74 29.71 -23.71
CA TRP A 369 1.49 28.99 -22.48
C TRP A 369 2.23 27.66 -22.38
N TYR A 370 2.45 26.98 -23.52
CA TYR A 370 3.05 25.67 -23.55
C TYR A 370 4.29 25.58 -24.43
N SER A 371 5.27 24.80 -23.96
CA SER A 371 6.44 24.35 -24.69
C SER A 371 6.46 22.81 -24.76
N LYS A 372 7.08 22.24 -25.79
CA LYS A 372 7.36 20.79 -25.89
C LYS A 372 8.54 20.37 -25.03
N THR A 373 9.40 21.29 -24.67
CA THR A 373 10.59 21.06 -23.85
C THR A 373 10.53 21.91 -22.60
N LYS A 374 11.10 21.37 -21.51
CA LYS A 374 11.29 22.14 -20.29
C LYS A 374 12.35 23.23 -20.52
N ASP A 375 12.06 24.45 -20.10
CA ASP A 375 12.97 25.59 -20.11
C ASP A 375 12.79 26.44 -18.84
N GLU A 376 13.42 27.61 -18.76
CA GLU A 376 13.35 28.49 -17.58
C GLU A 376 11.94 29.05 -17.34
N GLU A 377 11.15 29.28 -18.38
CA GLU A 377 9.77 29.77 -18.27
C GLU A 377 8.75 28.63 -18.11
N HIS A 378 8.96 27.52 -18.82
CA HIS A 378 8.03 26.39 -18.90
C HIS A 378 8.51 25.22 -18.02
N GLY A 379 8.36 25.39 -16.70
CA GLY A 379 8.82 24.43 -15.69
C GLY A 379 7.78 23.40 -15.24
N LEU A 380 6.48 23.58 -15.56
CA LEU A 380 5.39 22.73 -15.08
C LEU A 380 5.02 21.67 -16.11
N GLU A 381 5.50 20.46 -15.92
CA GLU A 381 5.14 19.33 -16.78
C GLU A 381 3.68 18.93 -16.54
N VAL A 382 2.83 19.03 -17.57
CA VAL A 382 1.40 18.71 -17.52
C VAL A 382 1.06 17.39 -18.22
N ALA A 383 1.91 16.96 -19.14
CA ALA A 383 1.87 15.68 -19.84
C ALA A 383 3.21 15.42 -20.53
N ASN A 384 3.35 14.27 -21.21
CA ASN A 384 4.56 13.97 -21.95
C ASN A 384 4.81 15.05 -23.03
N GLU A 385 6.04 15.60 -23.07
CA GLU A 385 6.40 16.70 -23.99
C GLU A 385 5.42 17.88 -23.99
N LEU A 386 4.88 18.23 -22.82
CA LEU A 386 3.97 19.37 -22.68
C LEU A 386 4.22 20.07 -21.33
N PHE A 387 4.87 21.23 -21.39
CA PHE A 387 5.30 22.03 -20.24
C PHE A 387 4.57 23.37 -20.23
N LEU A 388 3.85 23.64 -19.13
CA LEU A 388 3.14 24.89 -18.92
C LEU A 388 4.08 25.96 -18.34
N LYS A 389 3.87 27.19 -18.73
CA LYS A 389 4.57 28.36 -18.20
C LYS A 389 4.37 28.45 -16.67
N THR A 390 5.47 28.50 -15.92
CA THR A 390 5.48 28.45 -14.45
C THR A 390 4.64 29.57 -13.82
N ALA A 391 4.71 30.79 -14.37
CA ALA A 391 3.94 31.93 -13.90
C ALA A 391 2.41 31.78 -14.06
N TYR A 392 1.92 30.79 -14.83
CA TYR A 392 0.48 30.58 -14.96
C TYR A 392 -0.17 30.13 -13.64
N LYS A 393 0.60 29.57 -12.72
CA LYS A 393 0.15 29.21 -11.38
C LYS A 393 -0.48 30.42 -10.64
N ASP A 394 0.14 31.60 -10.74
CA ASP A 394 -0.38 32.83 -10.12
C ASP A 394 -1.71 33.25 -10.74
N SER A 395 -1.85 33.07 -12.05
CA SER A 395 -3.11 33.30 -12.77
C SER A 395 -4.24 32.38 -12.30
N MET A 396 -3.91 31.14 -11.92
CA MET A 396 -4.89 30.19 -11.35
C MET A 396 -5.39 30.68 -9.99
N TYR A 397 -4.50 31.05 -9.06
CA TYR A 397 -4.89 31.61 -7.77
C TYR A 397 -5.66 32.91 -7.91
N ALA A 398 -5.18 33.86 -8.74
CA ALA A 398 -5.89 35.09 -9.01
C ALA A 398 -7.31 34.86 -9.56
N ARG A 399 -7.51 33.80 -10.35
CA ARG A 399 -8.82 33.45 -10.86
C ARG A 399 -9.72 32.83 -9.77
N ILE A 400 -9.18 32.04 -8.86
CA ILE A 400 -9.94 31.54 -7.70
C ILE A 400 -10.42 32.75 -6.88
N LEU A 401 -9.55 33.65 -6.51
CA LEU A 401 -9.82 34.78 -5.63
C LEU A 401 -10.82 35.82 -6.22
N ARG A 402 -10.98 35.87 -7.55
CA ARG A 402 -11.98 36.71 -8.23
C ARG A 402 -13.39 36.12 -8.22
N ASN A 403 -13.55 34.83 -7.90
CA ASN A 403 -14.89 34.25 -7.79
C ASN A 403 -15.52 34.69 -6.46
N PRO A 404 -16.77 35.17 -6.46
CA PRO A 404 -17.45 35.52 -5.22
C PRO A 404 -17.66 34.28 -4.37
N LEU A 405 -17.44 34.38 -3.06
CA LEU A 405 -17.82 33.37 -2.11
C LEU A 405 -19.35 33.26 -2.06
N LYS A 406 -19.85 32.02 -2.05
CA LYS A 406 -21.26 31.69 -1.90
C LYS A 406 -21.62 31.52 -0.41
N GLU A 407 -22.89 31.23 -0.16
CA GLU A 407 -23.37 30.86 1.17
C GLU A 407 -22.56 29.69 1.75
N LYS A 408 -22.23 29.76 3.04
CA LYS A 408 -21.52 28.73 3.78
C LYS A 408 -22.43 27.51 4.00
N LYS A 409 -22.42 26.59 3.04
CA LYS A 409 -23.11 25.30 3.09
C LYS A 409 -22.22 24.22 2.46
N TYR A 410 -22.59 22.97 2.67
CA TYR A 410 -21.86 21.86 2.06
C TYR A 410 -21.95 21.89 0.54
N VAL A 411 -20.83 22.18 -0.09
CA VAL A 411 -20.61 22.05 -1.54
C VAL A 411 -19.22 21.47 -1.75
N TYR A 412 -19.16 20.25 -2.27
CA TYR A 412 -17.85 19.65 -2.58
C TYR A 412 -17.07 20.53 -3.55
N SER A 413 -15.85 20.90 -3.17
CA SER A 413 -15.01 21.81 -3.94
C SER A 413 -13.54 21.36 -3.92
N ASP A 414 -12.96 21.19 -5.10
CA ASP A 414 -11.52 20.96 -5.24
C ASP A 414 -10.71 22.20 -4.88
N LEU A 415 -11.28 23.41 -5.10
CA LEU A 415 -10.60 24.68 -4.84
C LEU A 415 -10.16 24.86 -3.39
N CYS A 416 -10.88 24.24 -2.45
CA CYS A 416 -10.49 24.20 -1.04
C CYS A 416 -9.06 23.69 -0.85
N TYR A 417 -8.68 22.68 -1.61
CA TYR A 417 -7.38 22.01 -1.45
C TYR A 417 -6.26 22.61 -2.28
N TYR A 418 -6.55 23.56 -3.18
CA TYR A 418 -5.51 24.38 -3.82
C TYR A 418 -4.77 25.23 -2.79
N PHE A 419 -5.48 25.78 -1.79
CA PHE A 419 -4.88 26.60 -0.75
C PHE A 419 -4.11 25.80 0.31
N MET A 420 -4.41 24.51 0.50
CA MET A 420 -3.69 23.70 1.48
C MET A 420 -2.23 23.50 1.11
N GLN A 421 -1.90 23.37 -0.17
CA GLN A 421 -0.50 23.21 -0.62
C GLN A 421 0.39 24.37 -0.18
N PRO A 422 0.11 25.65 -0.51
CA PRO A 422 0.94 26.78 -0.08
C PRO A 422 0.99 26.95 1.45
N ILE A 423 -0.09 26.62 2.18
CA ILE A 423 -0.07 26.60 3.65
C ILE A 423 0.97 25.61 4.17
N PHE A 424 0.96 24.37 3.66
CA PHE A 424 1.91 23.35 4.09
C PHE A 424 3.34 23.73 3.74
N GLU A 425 3.57 24.19 2.51
CA GLU A 425 4.89 24.62 2.04
C GLU A 425 5.43 25.79 2.89
N LYS A 426 4.58 26.73 3.30
CA LYS A 426 4.97 27.84 4.17
C LYS A 426 5.28 27.41 5.60
N ILE A 427 4.45 26.55 6.20
CA ILE A 427 4.67 26.07 7.58
C ILE A 427 5.91 25.20 7.67
N THR A 428 6.15 24.37 6.66
CA THR A 428 7.19 23.32 6.72
C THR A 428 8.51 23.73 6.05
N GLY A 429 8.49 24.74 5.17
CA GLY A 429 9.63 25.10 4.31
C GLY A 429 9.94 24.06 3.22
N GLN A 430 9.10 23.04 3.04
CA GLN A 430 9.31 21.95 2.10
C GLN A 430 8.14 21.86 1.10
N LYS A 431 8.41 21.36 -0.11
CA LYS A 431 7.34 21.02 -1.07
C LYS A 431 6.45 19.92 -0.51
N GLN A 432 5.13 19.98 -0.81
CA GLN A 432 4.13 19.06 -0.25
C GLN A 432 4.49 17.59 -0.51
N ASP A 433 4.90 17.25 -1.73
CA ASP A 433 5.31 15.90 -2.13
C ASP A 433 6.55 15.41 -1.36
N GLN A 434 7.54 16.28 -1.16
CA GLN A 434 8.74 15.97 -0.39
C GLN A 434 8.42 15.79 1.11
N TYR A 435 7.60 16.68 1.67
CA TYR A 435 7.23 16.60 3.08
C TYR A 435 6.48 15.31 3.41
N VAL A 436 5.42 14.98 2.65
CA VAL A 436 4.63 13.77 2.93
C VAL A 436 5.47 12.50 2.74
N ARG A 437 6.34 12.47 1.73
CA ARG A 437 7.27 11.35 1.51
C ARG A 437 8.24 11.18 2.67
N ASN A 438 8.95 12.25 3.06
CA ASN A 438 10.05 12.17 4.03
C ASN A 438 9.55 11.95 5.46
N HIS A 439 8.42 12.58 5.82
CA HIS A 439 7.93 12.61 7.20
C HIS A 439 6.79 11.63 7.49
N ILE A 440 6.23 10.97 6.46
CA ILE A 440 5.14 10.03 6.63
C ILE A 440 5.40 8.74 5.85
N TYR A 441 5.39 8.75 4.52
CA TYR A 441 5.41 7.51 3.73
C TYR A 441 6.67 6.68 3.97
N SER A 442 7.86 7.31 3.93
CA SER A 442 9.13 6.61 4.17
C SER A 442 9.22 6.03 5.57
N LEU A 443 8.68 6.73 6.59
CA LEU A 443 8.63 6.24 7.98
C LEU A 443 7.66 5.08 8.16
N MET A 444 6.55 5.07 7.40
CA MET A 444 5.61 3.94 7.36
C MET A 444 6.18 2.74 6.60
N GLY A 445 7.20 2.94 5.75
CA GLY A 445 7.73 1.93 4.85
C GLY A 445 6.89 1.75 3.58
N LEU A 446 6.12 2.78 3.16
CA LEU A 446 5.34 2.74 1.93
C LEU A 446 6.25 2.93 0.72
N ARG A 447 6.01 2.15 -0.33
CA ARG A 447 6.88 2.09 -1.52
C ARG A 447 6.17 2.48 -2.80
N TYR A 448 4.85 2.24 -2.86
CA TYR A 448 4.02 2.36 -4.06
C TYR A 448 2.99 3.48 -3.93
N ILE A 449 3.37 4.57 -3.25
CA ILE A 449 2.59 5.81 -3.17
C ILE A 449 3.49 7.01 -3.40
N THR A 450 3.19 7.81 -4.41
CA THR A 450 4.01 8.99 -4.77
C THR A 450 3.26 9.95 -5.67
N TYR A 451 3.68 11.20 -5.67
CA TYR A 451 3.44 12.15 -6.75
C TYR A 451 4.44 11.88 -7.89
N LYS A 452 4.08 12.24 -9.13
CA LYS A 452 4.97 12.14 -10.30
C LYS A 452 5.64 10.75 -10.42
N PRO A 453 4.88 9.69 -10.58
CA PRO A 453 5.37 8.32 -10.46
C PRO A 453 6.45 7.96 -11.49
N LEU A 454 6.52 8.63 -12.63
CA LEU A 454 7.56 8.42 -13.66
C LEU A 454 8.98 8.71 -13.17
N SER A 455 9.14 9.45 -12.04
CA SER A 455 10.44 9.64 -11.40
C SER A 455 10.94 8.41 -10.62
N GLN A 456 10.07 7.41 -10.38
CA GLN A 456 10.36 6.26 -9.55
C GLN A 456 10.05 4.93 -10.23
N TYR A 457 9.05 4.89 -11.10
CA TYR A 457 8.54 3.68 -11.75
C TYR A 457 8.61 3.79 -13.27
N SER A 458 8.82 2.66 -13.92
CA SER A 458 8.65 2.55 -15.36
C SER A 458 7.15 2.61 -15.73
N LYS A 459 6.84 2.96 -16.97
CA LYS A 459 5.46 2.92 -17.48
C LYS A 459 4.79 1.56 -17.28
N ASN A 460 5.58 0.46 -17.30
CA ASN A 460 5.07 -0.90 -17.08
C ASN A 460 4.54 -1.14 -15.66
N GLN A 461 4.74 -0.23 -14.72
CA GLN A 461 4.22 -0.29 -13.35
C GLN A 461 3.14 0.76 -13.09
N ILE A 462 2.84 1.60 -14.07
CA ILE A 462 1.86 2.69 -13.93
C ILE A 462 0.67 2.39 -14.83
N VAL A 463 -0.50 2.23 -14.25
CA VAL A 463 -1.72 1.97 -15.00
C VAL A 463 -2.12 3.23 -15.78
N PRO A 464 -2.37 3.17 -17.11
CA PRO A 464 -2.84 4.32 -17.88
C PRO A 464 -4.22 4.78 -17.38
N THR A 465 -4.44 6.10 -17.39
CA THR A 465 -5.66 6.69 -16.86
C THR A 465 -6.67 6.97 -17.99
N GLU A 466 -6.50 8.03 -18.74
CA GLU A 466 -7.42 8.46 -19.80
C GLU A 466 -6.66 8.73 -21.11
N ASN A 467 -7.29 8.47 -22.23
CA ASN A 467 -6.86 9.04 -23.51
C ASN A 467 -7.48 10.44 -23.65
N ASP A 468 -6.82 11.44 -23.08
CA ASP A 468 -7.32 12.81 -22.95
C ASP A 468 -7.55 13.46 -24.33
N GLN A 469 -8.81 13.70 -24.66
CA GLN A 469 -9.23 14.31 -25.92
C GLN A 469 -9.66 15.76 -25.81
N TYR A 470 -9.64 16.36 -24.61
CA TYR A 470 -10.16 17.71 -24.39
C TYR A 470 -9.08 18.74 -23.95
N PHE A 471 -7.91 18.26 -23.47
CA PHE A 471 -6.84 19.16 -23.00
C PHE A 471 -5.48 18.77 -23.59
N ARG A 472 -4.92 17.60 -23.23
CA ARG A 472 -3.53 17.24 -23.53
C ARG A 472 -3.37 16.43 -24.81
N LYS A 473 -4.46 15.91 -25.38
CA LYS A 473 -4.54 15.16 -26.64
C LYS A 473 -3.60 13.96 -26.71
N GLN A 474 -3.49 13.24 -25.59
CA GLN A 474 -2.63 12.04 -25.49
C GLN A 474 -3.10 11.09 -24.38
N LEU A 475 -2.60 9.84 -24.43
CA LEU A 475 -2.80 8.88 -23.36
C LEU A 475 -2.05 9.33 -22.10
N LEU A 476 -2.76 9.47 -20.99
CA LEU A 476 -2.19 9.81 -19.71
C LEU A 476 -1.72 8.55 -18.98
N GLN A 477 -0.41 8.42 -18.83
CA GLN A 477 0.22 7.34 -18.08
C GLN A 477 1.40 7.88 -17.29
N GLY A 478 1.22 7.99 -15.97
CA GLY A 478 2.19 8.58 -15.06
C GLY A 478 2.11 10.10 -14.92
N HIS A 479 1.23 10.75 -15.69
CA HIS A 479 0.82 12.14 -15.49
C HIS A 479 -0.57 12.18 -14.87
N VAL A 480 -0.78 13.06 -13.89
CA VAL A 480 -2.04 13.17 -13.16
C VAL A 480 -3.23 13.44 -14.10
N HIS A 481 -4.33 12.73 -13.88
CA HIS A 481 -5.56 12.90 -14.66
C HIS A 481 -6.16 14.29 -14.48
N ASP A 482 -6.27 14.77 -13.24
CA ASP A 482 -6.86 16.08 -12.94
C ASP A 482 -6.13 17.22 -13.65
N PRO A 483 -6.83 18.01 -14.51
CA PRO A 483 -6.20 19.08 -15.26
C PRO A 483 -5.59 20.18 -14.37
N GLY A 484 -6.24 20.51 -13.26
CA GLY A 484 -5.78 21.54 -12.34
C GLY A 484 -4.52 21.12 -11.60
N ALA A 485 -4.44 19.89 -11.11
CA ALA A 485 -3.24 19.35 -10.50
C ALA A 485 -2.10 19.23 -11.53
N ALA A 486 -2.39 18.86 -12.78
CA ALA A 486 -1.42 18.85 -13.87
C ALA A 486 -0.83 20.27 -14.09
N MET A 487 -1.69 21.29 -14.15
CA MET A 487 -1.26 22.69 -14.29
C MET A 487 -0.50 23.23 -13.07
N LEU A 488 -0.57 22.58 -11.92
CA LEU A 488 0.32 22.80 -10.77
C LEU A 488 1.63 22.01 -10.85
N GLY A 489 1.90 21.35 -11.99
CA GLY A 489 3.08 20.54 -12.22
C GLY A 489 2.99 19.13 -11.61
N GLY A 490 1.79 18.58 -11.49
CA GLY A 490 1.54 17.21 -11.03
C GLY A 490 1.47 17.04 -9.50
N VAL A 491 1.62 18.09 -8.73
CA VAL A 491 1.49 18.08 -7.26
C VAL A 491 0.39 19.06 -6.84
N GLY A 492 -0.77 18.52 -6.48
CA GLY A 492 -1.88 19.31 -5.98
C GLY A 492 -2.36 18.81 -4.61
N GLY A 493 -2.91 19.70 -3.79
CA GLY A 493 -3.51 19.31 -2.51
C GLY A 493 -4.79 18.48 -2.70
N HIS A 494 -5.43 18.59 -3.87
CA HIS A 494 -6.72 17.93 -4.22
C HIS A 494 -6.56 16.66 -5.04
N ALA A 495 -5.48 16.51 -5.81
CA ALA A 495 -5.19 15.36 -6.70
C ALA A 495 -3.69 15.31 -7.03
N GLY A 496 -3.23 14.21 -7.63
CA GLY A 496 -1.85 14.03 -8.11
C GLY A 496 -1.10 12.84 -7.54
N LEU A 497 -1.63 12.19 -6.48
CA LEU A 497 -1.04 10.95 -5.98
C LEU A 497 -1.39 9.75 -6.86
N PHE A 498 -0.39 8.89 -6.98
CA PHE A 498 -0.51 7.54 -7.50
C PHE A 498 -0.21 6.56 -6.37
N ALA A 499 -0.95 5.46 -6.30
CA ALA A 499 -0.74 4.43 -5.29
C ALA A 499 -1.19 3.06 -5.75
N ASN A 500 -0.66 2.01 -5.10
CA ASN A 500 -1.29 0.69 -5.12
C ASN A 500 -2.28 0.53 -3.94
N ALA A 501 -3.11 -0.50 -4.00
CA ALA A 501 -4.13 -0.71 -2.99
C ALA A 501 -3.56 -1.07 -1.60
N THR A 502 -2.39 -1.71 -1.54
CA THR A 502 -1.75 -2.14 -0.28
C THR A 502 -1.21 -0.95 0.52
N ASP A 503 -0.48 -0.04 -0.13
CA ASP A 503 0.06 1.14 0.54
C ASP A 503 -1.08 2.09 0.98
N LEU A 504 -2.12 2.20 0.16
CA LEU A 504 -3.30 2.98 0.53
C LEU A 504 -4.05 2.36 1.71
N ALA A 505 -4.16 1.02 1.76
CA ALA A 505 -4.72 0.32 2.92
C ALA A 505 -3.90 0.55 4.20
N SER A 506 -2.57 0.65 4.08
CA SER A 506 -1.69 0.98 5.20
C SER A 506 -1.96 2.39 5.76
N ILE A 507 -2.24 3.38 4.91
CA ILE A 507 -2.66 4.71 5.35
C ILE A 507 -4.02 4.65 6.06
N MET A 508 -4.98 3.90 5.53
CA MET A 508 -6.28 3.75 6.20
C MET A 508 -6.14 3.04 7.55
N GLN A 509 -5.23 2.06 7.65
CA GLN A 509 -4.92 1.38 8.91
C GLN A 509 -4.23 2.30 9.93
N LEU A 510 -3.38 3.23 9.50
CA LEU A 510 -2.80 4.26 10.37
C LEU A 510 -3.91 5.02 11.14
N PHE A 511 -5.01 5.38 10.46
CA PHE A 511 -6.14 6.05 11.10
C PHE A 511 -6.85 5.11 12.10
N LEU A 512 -7.09 3.83 11.74
CA LEU A 512 -7.67 2.85 12.68
C LEU A 512 -6.78 2.57 13.88
N ASN A 513 -5.46 2.67 13.72
CA ASN A 513 -4.48 2.54 14.80
C ASN A 513 -4.31 3.85 15.60
N ASN A 514 -5.24 4.81 15.49
CA ASN A 514 -5.19 6.09 16.21
C ASN A 514 -3.88 6.87 15.95
N GLY A 515 -3.38 6.85 14.73
CA GLY A 515 -2.21 7.60 14.29
C GLY A 515 -0.87 6.93 14.51
N SER A 516 -0.85 5.64 14.87
CA SER A 516 0.37 4.85 15.03
C SER A 516 0.54 3.83 13.90
N TYR A 517 1.75 3.71 13.34
CA TYR A 517 2.10 2.71 12.32
C TYR A 517 3.61 2.49 12.27
N ALA A 518 4.05 1.27 12.03
CA ALA A 518 5.47 0.91 11.94
C ALA A 518 6.30 1.30 13.19
N GLY A 519 5.65 1.29 14.38
CA GLY A 519 6.29 1.69 15.64
C GLY A 519 6.47 3.22 15.81
N GLN A 520 5.93 4.02 14.88
CA GLN A 520 5.94 5.48 14.92
C GLN A 520 4.56 6.02 15.30
N GLN A 521 4.51 7.05 16.14
CA GLN A 521 3.31 7.84 16.40
C GLN A 521 3.36 9.11 15.57
N PHE A 522 2.48 9.23 14.57
CA PHE A 522 2.41 10.39 13.67
C PHE A 522 1.50 11.49 14.25
N PHE A 523 0.41 11.10 14.89
CA PHE A 523 -0.54 11.96 15.59
C PHE A 523 -1.37 11.12 16.57
N ASP A 524 -2.01 11.74 17.53
CA ASP A 524 -2.74 11.05 18.59
C ASP A 524 -4.19 10.69 18.22
N LYS A 525 -4.83 9.87 19.09
CA LYS A 525 -6.24 9.46 18.94
C LYS A 525 -7.19 10.66 18.90
N SER A 526 -6.92 11.71 19.65
CA SER A 526 -7.77 12.90 19.70
C SER A 526 -7.80 13.61 18.35
N THR A 527 -6.65 13.71 17.69
CA THR A 527 -6.51 14.23 16.32
C THR A 527 -7.31 13.38 15.33
N VAL A 528 -7.17 12.04 15.35
CA VAL A 528 -7.95 11.17 14.46
C VAL A 528 -9.45 11.39 14.66
N THR A 529 -9.92 11.35 15.91
CA THR A 529 -11.33 11.55 16.24
C THR A 529 -11.83 12.93 15.78
N TYR A 530 -11.03 13.97 15.97
CA TYR A 530 -11.42 15.33 15.58
C TYR A 530 -11.58 15.46 14.06
N PHE A 531 -10.66 14.91 13.27
CA PHE A 531 -10.71 14.99 11.83
C PHE A 531 -11.79 14.10 11.20
N THR A 532 -12.07 12.95 11.77
CA THR A 532 -13.00 11.97 11.18
C THR A 532 -14.46 12.17 11.57
N LYS A 533 -14.78 12.94 12.63
CA LYS A 533 -16.17 13.26 13.01
C LYS A 533 -16.79 14.31 12.07
N ALA A 534 -18.12 14.31 11.97
CA ALA A 534 -18.85 15.39 11.28
C ALA A 534 -18.55 16.74 11.94
N GLN A 535 -18.36 17.79 11.14
CA GLN A 535 -17.92 19.08 11.62
C GLN A 535 -19.06 20.10 11.78
N PHE A 536 -20.10 20.00 10.96
CA PHE A 536 -21.18 20.98 10.87
C PHE A 536 -22.53 20.28 10.77
N THR A 537 -23.57 20.89 11.32
CA THR A 537 -24.94 20.41 11.17
C THR A 537 -25.34 20.44 9.68
N GLY A 538 -25.98 19.38 9.19
CA GLY A 538 -26.36 19.25 7.79
C GLY A 538 -25.20 18.91 6.83
N ASN A 539 -23.98 18.77 7.34
CA ASN A 539 -22.83 18.37 6.55
C ASN A 539 -22.24 17.07 7.13
N LYS A 540 -22.28 15.98 6.37
CA LYS A 540 -21.74 14.68 6.81
C LYS A 540 -20.21 14.62 6.89
N ARG A 541 -19.49 15.60 6.29
CA ARG A 541 -18.04 15.57 6.15
C ARG A 541 -17.30 15.72 7.47
N GLY A 542 -16.23 14.94 7.63
CA GLY A 542 -15.12 15.25 8.51
C GLY A 542 -14.20 16.31 7.88
N ILE A 543 -13.08 16.59 8.52
CA ILE A 543 -12.03 17.43 7.96
C ILE A 543 -11.24 16.59 6.95
N GLY A 544 -11.55 16.77 5.67
CA GLY A 544 -10.98 15.98 4.57
C GLY A 544 -11.73 14.69 4.23
N PHE A 545 -12.35 14.05 5.20
CA PHE A 545 -12.97 12.75 5.03
C PHE A 545 -14.43 12.83 4.57
N ASP A 546 -14.81 11.91 3.69
CA ASP A 546 -16.21 11.56 3.47
C ASP A 546 -16.68 10.56 4.54
N ARG A 547 -18.00 10.54 4.78
CA ARG A 547 -18.66 9.70 5.77
C ARG A 547 -19.97 9.14 5.21
N PRO A 548 -20.56 8.09 5.82
CA PRO A 548 -21.89 7.63 5.45
C PRO A 548 -22.92 8.77 5.49
N SER A 549 -23.97 8.66 4.69
CA SER A 549 -25.14 9.53 4.85
C SER A 549 -25.85 9.25 6.17
N ALA A 550 -26.69 10.17 6.63
CA ALA A 550 -27.48 9.96 7.85
C ALA A 550 -28.42 8.72 7.76
N ALA A 551 -28.87 8.40 6.53
CA ALA A 551 -29.69 7.22 6.25
C ALA A 551 -28.86 5.93 6.01
N GLY A 552 -27.52 6.01 6.14
CA GLY A 552 -26.61 4.93 5.73
C GLY A 552 -26.21 5.04 4.26
N GLY A 553 -25.16 4.31 3.84
CA GLY A 553 -24.70 4.23 2.44
C GLY A 553 -24.14 5.55 1.87
N GLY A 554 -24.32 5.75 0.59
CA GLY A 554 -23.77 6.88 -0.17
C GLY A 554 -22.49 6.51 -0.92
N THR A 555 -21.35 7.02 -0.48
CA THR A 555 -20.03 6.65 -1.06
C THR A 555 -19.59 5.26 -0.64
N CYS A 556 -20.05 4.78 0.52
CA CYS A 556 -19.81 3.44 1.06
C CYS A 556 -21.11 2.60 1.05
N ASP A 557 -20.98 1.33 1.43
CA ASP A 557 -22.11 0.43 1.64
C ASP A 557 -22.95 0.83 2.86
N GLU A 558 -24.23 0.45 2.85
CA GLU A 558 -25.18 0.76 3.92
C GLU A 558 -24.89 0.03 5.24
N LEU A 559 -24.21 -1.12 5.18
CA LEU A 559 -23.76 -1.88 6.35
C LEU A 559 -22.53 -1.27 7.03
N ALA A 560 -21.88 -0.29 6.39
CA ALA A 560 -20.78 0.44 7.01
C ALA A 560 -21.28 1.24 8.21
N SER A 561 -20.50 1.25 9.30
CA SER A 561 -20.88 1.96 10.52
C SER A 561 -20.94 3.48 10.30
N GLN A 562 -21.75 4.17 11.07
CA GLN A 562 -21.80 5.65 11.09
C GLN A 562 -20.48 6.29 11.58
N GLN A 563 -19.56 5.51 12.14
CA GLN A 563 -18.23 5.96 12.52
C GLN A 563 -17.22 5.84 11.37
N SER A 564 -17.60 5.14 10.29
CA SER A 564 -16.71 4.90 9.16
C SER A 564 -16.43 6.18 8.36
N PHE A 565 -15.31 6.21 7.68
CA PHE A 565 -14.84 7.35 6.91
C PHE A 565 -13.90 6.92 5.78
N GLY A 566 -13.76 7.78 4.79
CA GLY A 566 -12.88 7.50 3.66
C GLY A 566 -12.98 8.57 2.59
N HIS A 567 -12.63 8.23 1.36
CA HIS A 567 -12.82 9.09 0.19
C HIS A 567 -12.86 8.26 -1.09
N SER A 568 -13.62 8.73 -2.08
CA SER A 568 -13.60 8.20 -3.44
C SER A 568 -12.76 9.09 -4.37
N GLY A 569 -12.24 8.50 -5.45
CA GLY A 569 -11.52 9.19 -6.51
C GLY A 569 -12.27 9.15 -7.84
N PHE A 570 -12.16 10.23 -8.62
CA PHE A 570 -12.81 10.38 -9.92
C PHE A 570 -12.42 9.28 -10.91
N THR A 571 -11.19 8.83 -10.85
CA THR A 571 -10.62 7.76 -11.67
C THR A 571 -11.22 6.37 -11.42
N GLY A 572 -12.12 6.25 -10.42
CA GLY A 572 -12.82 5.00 -10.10
C GLY A 572 -12.31 4.34 -8.82
N THR A 573 -11.62 5.07 -7.98
CA THR A 573 -10.98 4.57 -6.77
C THR A 573 -11.82 4.82 -5.51
N LEU A 574 -11.62 4.00 -4.47
CA LEU A 574 -12.25 4.13 -3.15
C LEU A 574 -11.27 3.62 -2.07
N ALA A 575 -11.13 4.39 -0.99
CA ALA A 575 -10.46 3.95 0.24
C ALA A 575 -11.37 4.27 1.42
N TRP A 576 -11.65 3.27 2.25
CA TRP A 576 -12.60 3.35 3.34
C TRP A 576 -12.10 2.62 4.58
N ALA A 577 -12.30 3.21 5.76
CA ALA A 577 -11.98 2.62 7.05
C ALA A 577 -13.20 2.65 7.97
N ASP A 578 -13.45 1.57 8.68
CA ASP A 578 -14.54 1.44 9.62
C ASP A 578 -14.01 1.02 10.99
N PRO A 579 -13.93 1.93 11.95
CA PRO A 579 -13.39 1.63 13.28
C PRO A 579 -14.27 0.70 14.12
N LYS A 580 -15.60 0.65 13.87
CA LYS A 580 -16.50 -0.26 14.59
C LYS A 580 -16.28 -1.71 14.20
N HIS A 581 -16.12 -1.96 12.89
CA HIS A 581 -15.92 -3.30 12.35
C HIS A 581 -14.42 -3.66 12.21
N GLU A 582 -13.52 -2.71 12.49
CA GLU A 582 -12.06 -2.82 12.26
C GLU A 582 -11.74 -3.26 10.81
N VAL A 583 -12.45 -2.66 9.84
CA VAL A 583 -12.35 -2.98 8.41
C VAL A 583 -11.64 -1.85 7.68
N VAL A 584 -10.68 -2.20 6.83
CA VAL A 584 -10.16 -1.36 5.76
C VAL A 584 -10.54 -1.97 4.43
N PHE A 585 -11.12 -1.16 3.55
CA PHE A 585 -11.49 -1.54 2.20
C PHE A 585 -10.87 -0.57 1.19
N VAL A 586 -10.14 -1.09 0.21
CA VAL A 586 -9.58 -0.32 -0.89
C VAL A 586 -9.94 -0.98 -2.22
N PHE A 587 -10.45 -0.16 -3.13
CA PHE A 587 -10.70 -0.52 -4.53
C PHE A 587 -10.05 0.51 -5.44
N LEU A 588 -9.16 0.08 -6.33
CA LEU A 588 -8.53 0.94 -7.34
C LEU A 588 -8.91 0.45 -8.73
N SER A 589 -9.26 1.36 -9.62
CA SER A 589 -9.48 1.09 -11.05
C SER A 589 -9.14 2.32 -11.88
N ASN A 590 -9.02 2.11 -13.19
CA ASN A 590 -8.91 3.18 -14.18
C ASN A 590 -10.19 3.29 -15.02
N ARG A 591 -11.35 3.43 -14.36
CA ARG A 591 -12.66 3.51 -15.04
C ARG A 591 -12.70 4.57 -16.15
N VAL A 592 -11.90 5.62 -16.03
CA VAL A 592 -11.80 6.71 -17.00
C VAL A 592 -11.04 6.33 -18.27
N HIS A 593 -10.50 5.11 -18.35
CA HIS A 593 -9.90 4.60 -19.58
C HIS A 593 -10.95 3.94 -20.47
N PRO A 594 -10.99 4.27 -21.79
CA PRO A 594 -10.24 5.31 -22.46
C PRO A 594 -10.82 6.73 -22.29
N SER A 595 -12.04 6.88 -21.77
CA SER A 595 -12.74 8.17 -21.60
C SER A 595 -13.34 8.34 -20.21
N GLN A 596 -13.24 9.55 -19.67
CA GLN A 596 -13.87 9.94 -18.40
C GLN A 596 -15.40 9.85 -18.41
N ASP A 597 -16.03 9.80 -19.58
CA ASP A 597 -17.47 9.70 -19.74
C ASP A 597 -18.04 8.30 -19.41
N ASN A 598 -17.18 7.36 -19.06
CA ASN A 598 -17.59 6.04 -18.60
C ASN A 598 -18.09 6.07 -17.14
N TRP A 599 -19.38 6.05 -16.92
CA TRP A 599 -20.02 6.04 -15.60
C TRP A 599 -20.49 4.66 -15.12
N LYS A 600 -20.28 3.59 -15.91
CA LYS A 600 -20.74 2.23 -15.60
C LYS A 600 -20.33 1.74 -14.21
N LEU A 601 -19.10 2.04 -13.76
CA LEU A 601 -18.63 1.67 -12.42
C LEU A 601 -19.58 2.18 -11.32
N ARG A 602 -20.04 3.43 -11.43
CA ARG A 602 -20.99 4.05 -10.51
C ARG A 602 -22.38 3.47 -10.67
N ASP A 603 -22.86 3.42 -11.91
CA ASP A 603 -24.24 3.05 -12.22
C ASP A 603 -24.54 1.58 -11.87
N MET A 604 -23.53 0.70 -11.94
CA MET A 604 -23.59 -0.69 -11.49
C MET A 604 -23.34 -0.87 -9.99
N GLY A 605 -22.96 0.17 -9.26
CA GLY A 605 -22.65 0.10 -7.83
C GLY A 605 -21.48 -0.85 -7.48
N VAL A 606 -20.54 -1.12 -8.41
CA VAL A 606 -19.55 -2.20 -8.24
C VAL A 606 -18.78 -2.09 -6.91
N ARG A 607 -18.34 -0.90 -6.55
CA ARG A 607 -17.54 -0.67 -5.31
C ARG A 607 -18.37 -0.95 -4.06
N THR A 608 -19.60 -0.46 -4.01
CA THR A 608 -20.52 -0.67 -2.88
C THR A 608 -20.98 -2.11 -2.79
N ASN A 609 -21.26 -2.77 -3.92
CA ASN A 609 -21.64 -4.19 -3.94
C ASN A 609 -20.51 -5.11 -3.44
N ILE A 610 -19.24 -4.81 -3.81
CA ILE A 610 -18.09 -5.54 -3.27
C ILE A 610 -17.95 -5.26 -1.78
N GLN A 611 -18.10 -4.02 -1.35
CA GLN A 611 -18.03 -3.63 0.06
C GLN A 611 -19.16 -4.30 0.87
N HIS A 612 -20.34 -4.44 0.31
CA HIS A 612 -21.49 -5.15 0.90
C HIS A 612 -21.10 -6.61 1.24
N VAL A 613 -20.53 -7.34 0.28
CA VAL A 613 -20.05 -8.71 0.52
C VAL A 613 -19.06 -8.77 1.68
N VAL A 614 -18.14 -7.80 1.77
CA VAL A 614 -17.17 -7.74 2.87
C VAL A 614 -17.90 -7.58 4.21
N TYR A 615 -18.85 -6.65 4.31
CA TYR A 615 -19.59 -6.42 5.56
C TYR A 615 -20.51 -7.58 5.93
N GLU A 616 -21.16 -8.25 4.97
CA GLU A 616 -21.93 -9.47 5.23
C GLU A 616 -21.06 -10.54 5.89
N ILE A 617 -19.86 -10.81 5.33
CA ILE A 617 -18.93 -11.83 5.86
C ILE A 617 -18.43 -11.44 7.26
N VAL A 618 -18.04 -10.17 7.44
CA VAL A 618 -17.54 -9.66 8.73
C VAL A 618 -18.65 -9.69 9.78
N ASN A 619 -19.87 -9.28 9.46
CA ASN A 619 -21.02 -9.30 10.36
C ASN A 619 -21.44 -10.73 10.70
N ALA A 620 -21.44 -11.66 9.77
CA ALA A 620 -21.70 -13.08 10.04
C ALA A 620 -20.69 -13.66 11.04
N ARG A 621 -19.45 -13.18 11.02
CA ARG A 621 -18.40 -13.65 11.94
C ARG A 621 -18.35 -12.93 13.28
N TYR A 622 -18.57 -11.62 13.30
CA TYR A 622 -18.33 -10.76 14.49
C TYR A 622 -19.55 -9.94 14.94
N GLY A 623 -20.64 -9.94 14.17
CA GLY A 623 -21.82 -9.10 14.37
C GLY A 623 -22.79 -9.60 15.47
N LYS A 624 -22.27 -10.12 16.61
CA LYS A 624 -23.08 -10.47 17.79
C LYS A 624 -23.35 -9.27 18.66
#